data_f3c61fa43ffab0b0ee0cadce47369c80
#
_entry.id   f3c61fa43ffab0b0ee0cadce47369c80
#
_cell.length_a   1.000
_cell.length_b   1.000
_cell.length_c   1.000
_cell.angle_alpha   90.00
_cell.angle_beta   90.00
_cell.angle_gamma   90.00
#
_symmetry.space_group_name_H-M   'P 1'
#
loop_
_entity.id
_entity.type
_entity.pdbx_description
1 polymer ?
#
loop_
_entity_poly.entity_id
_entity_poly.type
_entity_poly.pdbx_seq_one_letter_code
_entity_poly.pdbx_strand_id
1 'polypeptide(L)'
;MDSIEDVFGWIATVLTMCFYISPVIPFINVFKGKITYEDTPGILVTASYVNCFCWYIYGDMIFSDQVKICNGIGAISSLCLICVYLAYEIRKYTLDAILNALIIITGSYAVYRGLTIVIDDDAVVGKICNVTAIIVFLSPIQIIYRVLREKHNYYLIPIYTAMVSLFSTGCWISYGIMISDVYIMIPNIIGFLLGMIQVAVFVIFKKKYPTIPTSGDKERETSAIDIDNSIDDRKESSNMNNEDIQNNSKEKPVEIS
;
A
#
# COMPACT_ATOMS: atom_id res chain seq x y z
N MET A 1 17.74 33.75 10.38
CA MET A 1 16.37 33.84 9.79
C MET A 1 16.21 32.59 8.98
N ASP A 2 15.32 31.73 9.40
CA ASP A 2 15.05 30.51 8.65
C ASP A 2 14.53 30.91 7.28
N SER A 3 15.07 30.31 6.23
CA SER A 3 14.64 30.59 4.88
C SER A 3 13.20 30.09 4.67
N ILE A 4 12.48 30.65 3.68
CA ILE A 4 11.10 30.19 3.40
C ILE A 4 11.09 28.69 3.07
N GLU A 5 12.13 28.19 2.41
CA GLU A 5 12.31 26.78 2.12
C GLU A 5 12.36 25.93 3.38
N ASP A 6 13.09 26.36 4.43
CA ASP A 6 13.14 25.66 5.71
C ASP A 6 11.75 25.54 6.35
N VAL A 7 10.94 26.60 6.28
CA VAL A 7 9.59 26.59 6.82
C VAL A 7 8.72 25.51 6.13
N PHE A 8 8.75 25.45 4.79
CA PHE A 8 8.01 24.41 4.06
C PHE A 8 8.52 23.00 4.35
N GLY A 9 9.85 22.83 4.43
CA GLY A 9 10.47 21.56 4.79
C GLY A 9 10.08 21.08 6.19
N TRP A 10 10.06 21.95 7.18
CA TRP A 10 9.65 21.59 8.55
C TRP A 10 8.15 21.33 8.68
N ILE A 11 7.30 22.10 7.98
CA ILE A 11 5.86 21.81 7.93
C ILE A 11 5.63 20.43 7.30
N ALA A 12 6.28 20.14 6.17
CA ALA A 12 6.19 18.84 5.51
C ALA A 12 6.63 17.70 6.44
N THR A 13 7.75 17.90 7.17
CA THR A 13 8.26 16.95 8.14
C THR A 13 7.24 16.64 9.23
N VAL A 14 6.64 17.67 9.86
CA VAL A 14 5.63 17.48 10.93
C VAL A 14 4.40 16.75 10.41
N LEU A 15 3.90 17.12 9.23
CA LEU A 15 2.76 16.44 8.60
C LEU A 15 3.07 14.97 8.28
N THR A 16 4.28 14.69 7.78
CA THR A 16 4.70 13.31 7.50
C THR A 16 4.85 12.49 8.78
N MET A 17 5.31 13.07 9.89
CA MET A 17 5.33 12.39 11.19
C MET A 17 3.93 11.98 11.64
N CYS A 18 2.92 12.82 11.44
CA CYS A 18 1.52 12.44 11.70
C CYS A 18 1.08 11.23 10.85
N PHE A 19 1.57 11.16 9.61
CA PHE A 19 1.32 10.00 8.74
C PHE A 19 1.97 8.73 9.29
N TYR A 20 3.20 8.77 9.82
CA TYR A 20 3.89 7.61 10.38
C TYR A 20 3.26 7.04 11.64
N ILE A 21 2.44 7.81 12.36
CA ILE A 21 1.67 7.33 13.53
C ILE A 21 0.43 6.51 13.09
N SER A 22 -0.09 6.77 11.90
CA SER A 22 -1.33 6.14 11.39
C SER A 22 -1.31 4.60 11.41
N PRO A 23 -0.25 3.88 11.05
CA PRO A 23 -0.21 2.42 11.08
C PRO A 23 -0.24 1.81 12.49
N VAL A 24 0.04 2.59 13.53
CA VAL A 24 0.03 2.10 14.92
C VAL A 24 -1.37 1.62 15.34
N ILE A 25 -2.43 2.27 14.84
CA ILE A 25 -3.83 1.92 15.18
C ILE A 25 -4.21 0.51 14.70
N PRO A 26 -4.00 0.13 13.43
CA PRO A 26 -4.20 -1.25 12.97
C PRO A 26 -3.42 -2.27 13.81
N PHE A 27 -2.15 -2.00 14.11
CA PHE A 27 -1.33 -2.91 14.93
C PHE A 27 -1.88 -3.10 16.34
N ILE A 28 -2.35 -2.04 17.00
CA ILE A 28 -3.04 -2.16 18.30
C ILE A 28 -4.30 -3.04 18.19
N ASN A 29 -5.02 -2.96 17.08
CA ASN A 29 -6.22 -3.77 16.84
C ASN A 29 -5.89 -5.25 16.60
N VAL A 30 -4.75 -5.56 15.99
CA VAL A 30 -4.23 -6.95 15.88
C VAL A 30 -3.98 -7.54 17.28
N PHE A 31 -3.29 -6.79 18.16
CA PHE A 31 -3.05 -7.23 19.54
C PHE A 31 -4.33 -7.43 20.35
N LYS A 32 -5.36 -6.64 20.07
CA LYS A 32 -6.68 -6.77 20.70
C LYS A 32 -7.53 -7.87 20.08
N GLY A 33 -7.02 -8.62 19.10
CA GLY A 33 -7.75 -9.68 18.40
C GLY A 33 -8.93 -9.19 17.56
N LYS A 34 -8.96 -7.89 17.21
CA LYS A 34 -10.03 -7.28 16.42
C LYS A 34 -9.83 -7.42 14.91
N ILE A 35 -8.61 -7.62 14.47
CA ILE A 35 -8.21 -7.76 13.05
C ILE A 35 -7.27 -8.95 12.99
N THR A 36 -7.40 -9.76 11.94
CA THR A 36 -6.48 -10.87 11.70
C THR A 36 -5.17 -10.32 11.16
N TYR A 37 -4.06 -10.89 11.60
CA TYR A 37 -2.72 -10.53 11.17
C TYR A 37 -2.50 -10.65 9.65
N GLU A 38 -3.16 -11.61 9.01
CA GLU A 38 -3.11 -11.85 7.55
C GLU A 38 -3.57 -10.64 6.72
N ASP A 39 -4.35 -9.74 7.34
CA ASP A 39 -4.81 -8.50 6.70
C ASP A 39 -3.75 -7.38 6.69
N THR A 40 -2.59 -7.59 7.33
CA THR A 40 -1.52 -6.59 7.43
C THR A 40 -0.24 -7.12 6.75
N PRO A 41 -0.01 -6.79 5.47
CA PRO A 41 1.13 -7.35 4.74
C PRO A 41 2.46 -6.81 5.27
N GLY A 42 3.25 -7.65 5.93
CA GLY A 42 4.58 -7.33 6.46
C GLY A 42 5.54 -6.82 5.40
N ILE A 43 5.35 -7.24 4.14
CA ILE A 43 6.14 -6.77 2.99
C ILE A 43 6.00 -5.24 2.79
N LEU A 44 4.81 -4.66 3.03
CA LEU A 44 4.61 -3.21 2.88
C LEU A 44 5.30 -2.42 3.98
N VAL A 45 5.32 -2.94 5.20
CA VAL A 45 6.04 -2.30 6.33
C VAL A 45 7.54 -2.35 6.09
N THR A 46 8.04 -3.48 5.58
CA THR A 46 9.46 -3.63 5.20
C THR A 46 9.82 -2.70 4.04
N ALA A 47 8.98 -2.59 3.02
CA ALA A 47 9.18 -1.65 1.91
C ALA A 47 9.21 -0.20 2.40
N SER A 48 8.33 0.18 3.34
CA SER A 48 8.33 1.52 3.95
C SER A 48 9.62 1.79 4.73
N TYR A 49 10.12 0.79 5.48
CA TYR A 49 11.40 0.91 6.16
C TYR A 49 12.55 1.16 5.18
N VAL A 50 12.67 0.34 4.14
CA VAL A 50 13.73 0.49 3.12
C VAL A 50 13.64 1.86 2.44
N ASN A 51 12.42 2.29 2.08
CA ASN A 51 12.19 3.59 1.47
C ASN A 51 12.65 4.72 2.39
N CYS A 52 12.19 4.76 3.63
CA CYS A 52 12.61 5.79 4.60
C CYS A 52 14.11 5.76 4.86
N PHE A 53 14.72 4.58 4.90
CA PHE A 53 16.15 4.43 5.11
C PHE A 53 16.97 4.99 3.93
N CYS A 54 16.55 4.73 2.69
CA CYS A 54 17.17 5.33 1.52
C CYS A 54 17.05 6.87 1.51
N TRP A 55 15.87 7.39 1.83
CA TRP A 55 15.65 8.84 1.93
C TRP A 55 16.41 9.49 3.09
N TYR A 56 16.64 8.77 4.21
CA TYR A 56 17.51 9.25 5.29
C TYR A 56 18.95 9.44 4.80
N ILE A 57 19.48 8.46 4.06
CA ILE A 57 20.83 8.54 3.47
C ILE A 57 20.90 9.69 2.46
N TYR A 58 19.89 9.80 1.59
CA TYR A 58 19.81 10.89 0.61
C TYR A 58 19.81 12.26 1.28
N GLY A 59 18.99 12.45 2.32
CA GLY A 59 18.94 13.68 3.10
C GLY A 59 20.27 14.04 3.76
N ASP A 60 21.03 13.04 4.19
CA ASP A 60 22.39 13.24 4.72
C ASP A 60 23.37 13.71 3.63
N MET A 61 23.30 13.12 2.44
CA MET A 61 24.16 13.46 1.30
C MET A 61 23.92 14.87 0.75
N ILE A 62 22.67 15.31 0.70
CA ILE A 62 22.30 16.67 0.24
C ILE A 62 22.31 17.72 1.37
N PHE A 63 22.72 17.34 2.59
CA PHE A 63 22.75 18.19 3.78
C PHE A 63 21.39 18.81 4.13
N SER A 64 20.29 18.08 3.90
CA SER A 64 18.93 18.50 4.26
C SER A 64 18.51 17.85 5.57
N ASP A 65 18.49 18.63 6.66
CA ASP A 65 18.04 18.16 7.99
C ASP A 65 16.55 17.77 7.95
N GLN A 66 15.73 18.48 7.17
CA GLN A 66 14.30 18.20 7.05
C GLN A 66 14.05 16.81 6.46
N VAL A 67 14.71 16.47 5.34
CA VAL A 67 14.60 15.17 4.70
C VAL A 67 15.18 14.07 5.58
N LYS A 68 16.34 14.31 6.17
CA LYS A 68 17.04 13.37 7.05
C LYS A 68 16.22 13.04 8.30
N ILE A 69 15.77 14.04 9.05
CA ILE A 69 15.04 13.84 10.31
C ILE A 69 13.69 13.19 10.03
N CYS A 70 12.95 13.67 9.04
CA CYS A 70 11.66 13.09 8.63
C CYS A 70 11.78 11.59 8.37
N ASN A 71 12.71 11.22 7.50
CA ASN A 71 12.85 9.82 7.08
C ASN A 71 13.56 8.96 8.14
N GLY A 72 14.43 9.54 8.97
CA GLY A 72 14.98 8.87 10.13
C GLY A 72 13.89 8.42 11.12
N ILE A 73 12.94 9.30 11.42
CA ILE A 73 11.78 8.96 12.27
C ILE A 73 10.89 7.92 11.59
N GLY A 74 10.66 8.05 10.27
CA GLY A 74 9.93 7.06 9.49
C GLY A 74 10.57 5.67 9.51
N ALA A 75 11.89 5.60 9.37
CA ALA A 75 12.64 4.36 9.45
C ALA A 75 12.53 3.72 10.85
N ILE A 76 12.69 4.51 11.94
CA ILE A 76 12.53 4.02 13.31
C ILE A 76 11.10 3.52 13.54
N SER A 77 10.08 4.28 13.12
CA SER A 77 8.67 3.89 13.23
C SER A 77 8.39 2.57 12.51
N SER A 78 8.84 2.45 11.26
CA SER A 78 8.69 1.21 10.47
C SER A 78 9.43 0.04 11.10
N LEU A 79 10.64 0.26 11.64
CA LEU A 79 11.40 -0.76 12.34
C LEU A 79 10.67 -1.25 13.60
N CYS A 80 10.09 -0.34 14.38
CA CYS A 80 9.25 -0.71 15.52
C CYS A 80 8.06 -1.59 15.10
N LEU A 81 7.38 -1.24 13.99
CA LEU A 81 6.29 -2.04 13.45
C LEU A 81 6.77 -3.42 12.96
N ILE A 82 7.95 -3.51 12.36
CA ILE A 82 8.57 -4.79 11.97
C ILE A 82 8.88 -5.63 13.21
N CYS A 83 9.43 -5.04 14.27
CA CYS A 83 9.69 -5.76 15.53
C CYS A 83 8.40 -6.31 16.14
N VAL A 84 7.32 -5.55 16.11
CA VAL A 84 6.00 -5.99 16.55
C VAL A 84 5.49 -7.14 15.68
N TYR A 85 5.64 -7.03 14.37
CA TYR A 85 5.32 -8.06 13.40
C TYR A 85 6.10 -9.36 13.71
N LEU A 86 7.41 -9.27 13.85
CA LEU A 86 8.26 -10.41 14.16
C LEU A 86 7.94 -11.03 15.53
N ALA A 87 7.62 -10.23 16.55
CA ALA A 87 7.22 -10.73 17.86
C ALA A 87 5.90 -11.53 17.82
N TYR A 88 4.98 -11.19 16.91
CA TYR A 88 3.78 -11.97 16.66
C TYR A 88 4.11 -13.28 15.94
N GLU A 89 4.95 -13.24 14.90
CA GLU A 89 5.40 -14.39 14.12
C GLU A 89 6.24 -15.38 14.94
N ILE A 90 7.10 -14.90 15.84
CA ILE A 90 7.94 -15.76 16.71
C ILE A 90 7.10 -16.78 17.48
N ARG A 91 5.86 -16.45 17.86
CA ARG A 91 4.96 -17.39 18.51
C ARG A 91 4.56 -18.58 17.61
N LYS A 92 4.65 -18.40 16.29
CA LYS A 92 4.21 -19.39 15.29
C LYS A 92 5.40 -19.99 14.51
N TYR A 93 6.40 -19.17 14.15
CA TYR A 93 7.51 -19.53 13.28
C TYR A 93 8.83 -18.86 13.72
N THR A 94 9.42 -19.34 14.83
CA THR A 94 10.59 -18.68 15.46
C THR A 94 11.79 -18.55 14.52
N LEU A 95 12.09 -19.57 13.72
CA LEU A 95 13.24 -19.56 12.81
C LEU A 95 13.06 -18.54 11.69
N ASP A 96 11.90 -18.48 11.07
CA ASP A 96 11.61 -17.54 9.97
C ASP A 96 11.67 -16.09 10.46
N ALA A 97 11.16 -15.82 11.66
CA ALA A 97 11.23 -14.49 12.27
C ALA A 97 12.68 -14.05 12.53
N ILE A 98 13.54 -14.95 13.03
CA ILE A 98 14.97 -14.67 13.23
C ILE A 98 15.66 -14.41 11.89
N LEU A 99 15.42 -15.24 10.87
CA LEU A 99 15.99 -15.04 9.55
C LEU A 99 15.56 -13.73 8.91
N ASN A 100 14.29 -13.36 9.02
CA ASN A 100 13.77 -12.07 8.53
C ASN A 100 14.44 -10.89 9.26
N ALA A 101 14.59 -10.96 10.58
CA ALA A 101 15.29 -9.93 11.34
C ALA A 101 16.76 -9.77 10.91
N LEU A 102 17.48 -10.89 10.71
CA LEU A 102 18.86 -10.88 10.21
C LEU A 102 18.94 -10.28 8.80
N ILE A 103 18.03 -10.62 7.90
CA ILE A 103 17.99 -10.09 6.53
C ILE A 103 17.76 -8.57 6.57
N ILE A 104 16.87 -8.07 7.42
CA ILE A 104 16.60 -6.64 7.57
C ILE A 104 17.85 -5.91 8.08
N ILE A 105 18.49 -6.41 9.12
CA ILE A 105 19.68 -5.78 9.71
C ILE A 105 20.86 -5.80 8.75
N THR A 106 21.19 -6.97 8.19
CA THR A 106 22.33 -7.11 7.27
C THR A 106 22.08 -6.39 5.95
N GLY A 107 20.84 -6.45 5.44
CA GLY A 107 20.43 -5.75 4.23
C GLY A 107 20.51 -4.23 4.40
N SER A 108 20.04 -3.70 5.52
CA SER A 108 20.15 -2.26 5.82
C SER A 108 21.60 -1.81 5.90
N TYR A 109 22.47 -2.56 6.55
CA TYR A 109 23.89 -2.26 6.60
C TYR A 109 24.54 -2.31 5.21
N ALA A 110 24.22 -3.31 4.40
CA ALA A 110 24.72 -3.45 3.04
C ALA A 110 24.25 -2.29 2.14
N VAL A 111 22.98 -1.89 2.25
CA VAL A 111 22.41 -0.73 1.54
C VAL A 111 23.13 0.56 1.97
N TYR A 112 23.28 0.79 3.26
CA TYR A 112 24.00 1.96 3.78
C TYR A 112 25.41 2.04 3.21
N ARG A 113 26.20 0.95 3.34
CA ARG A 113 27.59 0.90 2.82
C ARG A 113 27.65 1.05 1.30
N GLY A 114 26.72 0.42 0.58
CA GLY A 114 26.64 0.51 -0.87
C GLY A 114 26.35 1.94 -1.36
N LEU A 115 25.36 2.60 -0.74
CA LEU A 115 24.95 3.94 -1.17
C LEU A 115 25.94 5.02 -0.77
N THR A 116 26.56 4.93 0.43
CA THR A 116 27.41 6.02 0.95
C THR A 116 28.88 5.86 0.59
N ILE A 117 29.38 4.66 0.36
CA ILE A 117 30.83 4.41 0.17
C ILE A 117 31.15 3.95 -1.26
N VAL A 118 30.26 3.15 -1.86
CA VAL A 118 30.52 2.59 -3.19
C VAL A 118 29.97 3.52 -4.27
N ILE A 119 28.79 4.08 -4.07
CA ILE A 119 28.11 4.91 -5.08
C ILE A 119 28.59 6.37 -4.96
N ASP A 120 28.56 6.94 -3.73
CA ASP A 120 28.96 8.32 -3.41
C ASP A 120 28.48 9.35 -4.44
N ASP A 121 27.26 9.18 -4.95
CA ASP A 121 26.61 9.99 -5.97
C ASP A 121 25.14 10.21 -5.54
N ASP A 122 24.82 11.45 -5.17
CA ASP A 122 23.50 11.86 -4.71
C ASP A 122 22.42 11.66 -5.78
N ALA A 123 22.75 11.87 -7.04
CA ALA A 123 21.82 11.67 -8.16
C ALA A 123 21.45 10.18 -8.33
N VAL A 124 22.38 9.27 -8.14
CA VAL A 124 22.10 7.82 -8.16
C VAL A 124 21.26 7.41 -6.98
N VAL A 125 21.60 7.89 -5.77
CA VAL A 125 20.84 7.61 -4.55
C VAL A 125 19.42 8.18 -4.66
N GLY A 126 19.25 9.40 -5.19
CA GLY A 126 17.94 10.00 -5.45
C GLY A 126 17.05 9.16 -6.38
N LYS A 127 17.64 8.59 -7.45
CA LYS A 127 16.92 7.65 -8.34
C LYS A 127 16.48 6.38 -7.60
N ILE A 128 17.34 5.83 -6.74
CA ILE A 128 17.00 4.65 -5.92
C ILE A 128 15.85 5.00 -4.96
N CYS A 129 15.89 6.17 -4.32
CA CYS A 129 14.80 6.65 -3.48
C CYS A 129 13.46 6.74 -4.24
N ASN A 130 13.48 7.23 -5.48
CA ASN A 130 12.30 7.28 -6.32
C ASN A 130 11.75 5.90 -6.65
N VAL A 131 12.60 4.92 -6.94
CA VAL A 131 12.17 3.53 -7.20
C VAL A 131 11.53 2.92 -5.94
N THR A 132 12.14 3.11 -4.77
CA THR A 132 11.58 2.59 -3.51
C THR A 132 10.25 3.27 -3.15
N ALA A 133 10.09 4.57 -3.44
CA ALA A 133 8.85 5.29 -3.24
C ALA A 133 7.72 4.74 -4.14
N ILE A 134 8.00 4.39 -5.40
CA ILE A 134 7.02 3.77 -6.31
C ILE A 134 6.51 2.43 -5.73
N ILE A 135 7.38 1.63 -5.12
CA ILE A 135 6.97 0.37 -4.47
C ILE A 135 6.00 0.64 -3.32
N VAL A 136 6.25 1.67 -2.50
CA VAL A 136 5.34 2.05 -1.41
C VAL A 136 3.99 2.53 -1.94
N PHE A 137 3.93 3.18 -3.10
CA PHE A 137 2.68 3.62 -3.73
C PHE A 137 1.80 2.49 -4.25
N LEU A 138 2.28 1.25 -4.35
CA LEU A 138 1.44 0.11 -4.69
C LEU A 138 0.29 -0.08 -3.69
N SER A 139 0.50 0.25 -2.41
CA SER A 139 -0.54 0.14 -1.37
C SER A 139 -1.75 1.05 -1.64
N PRO A 140 -1.62 2.38 -1.79
CA PRO A 140 -2.76 3.23 -2.11
C PRO A 140 -3.40 2.91 -3.46
N ILE A 141 -2.63 2.48 -4.45
CA ILE A 141 -3.16 2.04 -5.76
C ILE A 141 -4.04 0.80 -5.59
N GLN A 142 -3.60 -0.18 -4.81
CA GLN A 142 -4.38 -1.38 -4.52
C GLN A 142 -5.70 -1.06 -3.81
N ILE A 143 -5.69 -0.14 -2.83
CA ILE A 143 -6.90 0.30 -2.15
C ILE A 143 -7.88 0.98 -3.13
N ILE A 144 -7.39 1.89 -3.97
CA ILE A 144 -8.20 2.56 -5.00
C ILE A 144 -8.83 1.52 -5.94
N TYR A 145 -8.02 0.59 -6.46
CA TYR A 145 -8.49 -0.47 -7.35
C TYR A 145 -9.60 -1.31 -6.69
N ARG A 146 -9.41 -1.72 -5.43
CA ARG A 146 -10.39 -2.48 -4.66
C ARG A 146 -11.70 -1.72 -4.50
N VAL A 147 -11.65 -0.43 -4.15
CA VAL A 147 -12.85 0.41 -4.02
C VAL A 147 -13.56 0.59 -5.35
N LEU A 148 -12.85 0.77 -6.45
CA LEU A 148 -13.44 0.89 -7.79
C LEU A 148 -14.15 -0.40 -8.21
N ARG A 149 -13.63 -1.55 -7.83
CA ARG A 149 -14.20 -2.87 -8.14
C ARG A 149 -15.39 -3.20 -7.24
N GLU A 150 -15.24 -3.03 -5.93
CA GLU A 150 -16.22 -3.44 -4.91
C GLU A 150 -17.21 -2.33 -4.55
N LYS A 151 -17.06 -1.12 -5.05
CA LYS A 151 -17.93 0.07 -4.97
C LYS A 151 -18.39 0.48 -3.56
N HIS A 152 -18.92 -0.46 -2.76
CA HIS A 152 -19.39 -0.22 -1.39
C HIS A 152 -18.27 -0.09 -0.34
N ASN A 153 -17.06 -0.51 -0.68
CA ASN A 153 -15.93 -0.55 0.25
C ASN A 153 -15.09 0.75 0.29
N TYR A 154 -15.70 1.91 -0.01
CA TYR A 154 -15.03 3.21 0.01
C TYR A 154 -14.42 3.56 1.39
N TYR A 155 -14.95 2.99 2.47
CA TYR A 155 -14.44 3.15 3.84
C TYR A 155 -13.05 2.51 4.05
N LEU A 156 -12.57 1.69 3.12
CA LEU A 156 -11.18 1.18 3.12
C LEU A 156 -10.18 2.31 2.86
N ILE A 157 -10.60 3.42 2.22
CA ILE A 157 -9.74 4.59 2.05
C ILE A 157 -9.64 5.32 3.39
N PRO A 158 -8.45 5.40 4.00
CA PRO A 158 -8.25 6.12 5.25
C PRO A 158 -8.23 7.64 4.96
N ILE A 159 -9.42 8.25 4.83
CA ILE A 159 -9.59 9.61 4.33
C ILE A 159 -8.75 10.65 5.07
N TYR A 160 -8.65 10.56 6.40
CA TYR A 160 -7.83 11.48 7.19
C TYR A 160 -6.35 11.37 6.84
N THR A 161 -5.85 10.15 6.69
CA THR A 161 -4.45 9.88 6.28
C THR A 161 -4.21 10.38 4.85
N ALA A 162 -5.15 10.16 3.93
CA ALA A 162 -5.07 10.65 2.56
C ALA A 162 -5.01 12.18 2.51
N MET A 163 -5.80 12.88 3.33
CA MET A 163 -5.77 14.35 3.43
C MET A 163 -4.43 14.85 4.00
N VAL A 164 -3.95 14.27 5.11
CA VAL A 164 -2.66 14.65 5.69
C VAL A 164 -1.53 14.40 4.68
N SER A 165 -1.55 13.27 3.98
CA SER A 165 -0.59 12.98 2.91
C SER A 165 -0.64 14.01 1.79
N LEU A 166 -1.83 14.43 1.37
CA LEU A 166 -2.02 15.45 0.33
C LEU A 166 -1.36 16.78 0.70
N PHE A 167 -1.59 17.27 1.93
CA PHE A 167 -0.95 18.50 2.42
C PHE A 167 0.56 18.34 2.58
N SER A 168 1.01 17.21 3.13
CA SER A 168 2.43 16.91 3.30
C SER A 168 3.17 16.88 1.96
N THR A 169 2.64 16.15 0.97
CA THR A 169 3.25 16.07 -0.36
C THR A 169 3.26 17.44 -1.07
N GLY A 170 2.22 18.27 -0.88
CA GLY A 170 2.21 19.65 -1.36
C GLY A 170 3.35 20.50 -0.78
N CYS A 171 3.61 20.38 0.53
CA CYS A 171 4.72 21.07 1.17
C CYS A 171 6.09 20.52 0.70
N TRP A 172 6.23 19.20 0.52
CA TRP A 172 7.45 18.60 -0.03
C TRP A 172 7.72 19.01 -1.49
N ILE A 173 6.67 19.16 -2.33
CA ILE A 173 6.81 19.70 -3.68
C ILE A 173 7.34 21.14 -3.62
N SER A 174 6.74 21.99 -2.77
CA SER A 174 7.17 23.38 -2.59
C SER A 174 8.62 23.46 -2.11
N TYR A 175 8.99 22.63 -1.14
CA TYR A 175 10.37 22.53 -0.65
C TYR A 175 11.32 22.10 -1.78
N GLY A 176 11.01 21.02 -2.52
CA GLY A 176 11.83 20.53 -3.61
C GLY A 176 12.02 21.54 -4.75
N ILE A 177 10.98 22.35 -5.05
CA ILE A 177 11.08 23.44 -6.02
C ILE A 177 12.08 24.51 -5.52
N MET A 178 11.99 24.91 -4.25
CA MET A 178 12.81 25.96 -3.67
C MET A 178 14.30 25.58 -3.63
N ILE A 179 14.60 24.31 -3.33
CA ILE A 179 15.99 23.81 -3.35
C ILE A 179 16.43 23.24 -4.70
N SER A 180 15.53 23.31 -5.71
CA SER A 180 15.78 22.79 -7.08
C SER A 180 16.10 21.29 -7.12
N ASP A 181 15.50 20.49 -6.23
CA ASP A 181 15.71 19.06 -6.13
C ASP A 181 14.57 18.26 -6.78
N VAL A 182 14.84 17.74 -7.98
CA VAL A 182 13.86 16.96 -8.77
C VAL A 182 13.57 15.59 -8.14
N TYR A 183 14.51 15.01 -7.39
CA TYR A 183 14.31 13.70 -6.76
C TYR A 183 13.30 13.79 -5.63
N ILE A 184 13.27 14.89 -4.87
CA ILE A 184 12.22 15.16 -3.88
C ILE A 184 10.88 15.46 -4.58
N MET A 185 10.90 16.22 -5.68
CA MET A 185 9.67 16.64 -6.37
C MET A 185 8.90 15.47 -6.97
N ILE A 186 9.57 14.58 -7.72
CA ILE A 186 8.92 13.53 -8.52
C ILE A 186 8.01 12.63 -7.68
N PRO A 187 8.47 11.96 -6.61
CA PRO A 187 7.61 11.08 -5.83
C PRO A 187 6.50 11.83 -5.10
N ASN A 188 6.75 13.07 -4.69
CA ASN A 188 5.74 13.89 -4.02
C ASN A 188 4.63 14.35 -4.98
N ILE A 189 4.94 14.65 -6.25
CA ILE A 189 3.93 14.91 -7.29
C ILE A 189 3.07 13.66 -7.51
N ILE A 190 3.66 12.48 -7.62
CA ILE A 190 2.92 11.22 -7.77
C ILE A 190 2.04 10.97 -6.54
N GLY A 191 2.58 11.14 -5.33
CA GLY A 191 1.86 10.99 -4.07
C GLY A 191 0.70 11.97 -3.94
N PHE A 192 0.89 13.23 -4.37
CA PHE A 192 -0.15 14.26 -4.40
C PHE A 192 -1.31 13.87 -5.34
N LEU A 193 -0.99 13.42 -6.54
CA LEU A 193 -2.00 12.96 -7.51
C LEU A 193 -2.76 11.74 -6.99
N LEU A 194 -2.07 10.76 -6.40
CA LEU A 194 -2.72 9.60 -5.77
C LEU A 194 -3.61 10.01 -4.60
N GLY A 195 -3.18 10.95 -3.77
CA GLY A 195 -3.97 11.51 -2.68
C GLY A 195 -5.25 12.18 -3.19
N MET A 196 -5.16 12.98 -4.25
CA MET A 196 -6.34 13.58 -4.88
C MET A 196 -7.31 12.52 -5.41
N ILE A 197 -6.79 11.48 -6.06
CA ILE A 197 -7.62 10.37 -6.56
C ILE A 197 -8.30 9.64 -5.39
N GLN A 198 -7.60 9.37 -4.29
CA GLN A 198 -8.18 8.73 -3.10
C GLN A 198 -9.33 9.57 -2.51
N VAL A 199 -9.12 10.88 -2.35
CA VAL A 199 -10.15 11.80 -1.83
C VAL A 199 -11.35 11.86 -2.78
N ALA A 200 -11.12 11.99 -4.09
CA ALA A 200 -12.18 12.03 -5.09
C ALA A 200 -13.01 10.73 -5.09
N VAL A 201 -12.34 9.58 -5.13
CA VAL A 201 -12.99 8.26 -5.08
C VAL A 201 -13.80 8.12 -3.79
N PHE A 202 -13.24 8.48 -2.63
CA PHE A 202 -13.97 8.44 -1.37
C PHE A 202 -15.24 9.29 -1.40
N VAL A 203 -15.16 10.55 -1.84
CA VAL A 203 -16.31 11.47 -1.87
C VAL A 203 -17.40 11.00 -2.83
N ILE A 204 -17.00 10.55 -4.05
CA ILE A 204 -17.94 10.06 -5.07
C ILE A 204 -18.69 8.83 -4.55
N PHE A 205 -17.96 7.84 -4.02
CA PHE A 205 -18.58 6.58 -3.59
C PHE A 205 -19.36 6.75 -2.30
N LYS A 206 -18.91 7.59 -1.35
CA LYS A 206 -19.68 7.93 -0.15
C LYS A 206 -21.02 8.60 -0.50
N LYS A 207 -21.04 9.50 -1.49
CA LYS A 207 -22.27 10.12 -1.96
C LYS A 207 -23.21 9.12 -2.65
N LYS A 208 -22.66 8.20 -3.42
CA LYS A 208 -23.42 7.20 -4.19
C LYS A 208 -23.91 6.03 -3.33
N TYR A 209 -23.17 5.66 -2.30
CA TYR A 209 -23.42 4.52 -1.41
C TYR A 209 -23.36 4.98 0.06
N PRO A 210 -24.33 5.77 0.54
CA PRO A 210 -24.27 6.41 1.86
C PRO A 210 -24.33 5.41 3.03
N THR A 211 -24.82 4.20 2.80
CA THR A 211 -24.98 3.16 3.83
C THR A 211 -23.80 2.20 3.78
N ILE A 212 -23.09 2.05 4.89
CA ILE A 212 -22.05 1.01 5.03
C ILE A 212 -22.78 -0.32 5.19
N PRO A 213 -22.50 -1.34 4.35
CA PRO A 213 -23.15 -2.65 4.47
C PRO A 213 -22.90 -3.24 5.87
N THR A 214 -23.94 -3.65 6.55
CA THR A 214 -23.83 -4.41 7.80
C THR A 214 -23.39 -5.84 7.51
N SER A 215 -22.94 -6.57 8.54
CA SER A 215 -22.57 -7.99 8.37
C SER A 215 -23.70 -8.83 7.76
N GLY A 216 -24.95 -8.52 8.08
CA GLY A 216 -26.11 -9.19 7.48
C GLY A 216 -26.35 -8.86 6.00
N ASP A 217 -25.95 -7.68 5.54
CA ASP A 217 -26.04 -7.31 4.12
C ASP A 217 -24.97 -8.04 3.31
N LYS A 218 -23.77 -8.23 3.88
CA LYS A 218 -22.68 -9.01 3.25
C LYS A 218 -23.04 -10.47 3.08
N GLU A 219 -23.67 -11.09 4.08
CA GLU A 219 -24.15 -12.47 4.00
C GLU A 219 -25.25 -12.65 2.92
N ARG A 220 -26.14 -11.64 2.78
CA ARG A 220 -27.13 -11.63 1.72
C ARG A 220 -26.54 -11.46 0.32
N GLU A 221 -25.55 -10.60 0.18
CA GLU A 221 -24.86 -10.35 -1.08
C GLU A 221 -24.05 -11.60 -1.53
N THR A 222 -23.35 -12.24 -0.59
CA THR A 222 -22.65 -13.51 -0.85
C THR A 222 -23.62 -14.61 -1.23
N SER A 223 -24.72 -14.76 -0.51
CA SER A 223 -25.77 -15.74 -0.82
C SER A 223 -26.44 -15.48 -2.18
N ALA A 224 -26.62 -14.22 -2.57
CA ALA A 224 -27.17 -13.86 -3.87
C ALA A 224 -26.20 -14.19 -5.03
N ILE A 225 -24.90 -13.96 -4.83
CA ILE A 225 -23.86 -14.32 -5.80
C ILE A 225 -23.77 -15.86 -5.96
N ASP A 226 -23.83 -16.60 -4.85
CA ASP A 226 -23.80 -18.07 -4.88
C ASP A 226 -25.03 -18.65 -5.58
N ILE A 227 -26.20 -18.02 -5.42
CA ILE A 227 -27.42 -18.40 -6.12
C ILE A 227 -27.31 -18.13 -7.63
N ASP A 228 -26.78 -16.96 -8.02
CA ASP A 228 -26.63 -16.58 -9.42
C ASP A 228 -25.62 -17.50 -10.14
N ASN A 229 -24.50 -17.81 -9.50
CA ASN A 229 -23.52 -18.79 -10.00
C ASN A 229 -24.14 -20.18 -10.14
N SER A 230 -24.96 -20.62 -9.18
CA SER A 230 -25.64 -21.93 -9.23
C SER A 230 -26.71 -22.01 -10.33
N ILE A 231 -27.29 -20.88 -10.71
CA ILE A 231 -28.26 -20.80 -11.84
C ILE A 231 -27.52 -20.88 -13.18
N ASP A 232 -26.37 -20.22 -13.29
CA ASP A 232 -25.56 -20.26 -14.52
C ASP A 232 -24.95 -21.64 -14.75
N ASP A 233 -24.46 -22.33 -13.73
CA ASP A 233 -23.98 -23.71 -13.78
C ASP A 233 -25.11 -24.68 -14.25
N ARG A 234 -26.36 -24.46 -13.78
CA ARG A 234 -27.52 -25.26 -14.22
C ARG A 234 -27.89 -25.01 -15.67
N LYS A 235 -27.78 -23.77 -16.15
CA LYS A 235 -28.01 -23.43 -17.55
C LYS A 235 -26.97 -24.06 -18.48
N GLU A 236 -25.68 -24.02 -18.10
CA GLU A 236 -24.63 -24.70 -18.86
C GLU A 236 -24.83 -26.21 -18.90
N SER A 237 -25.13 -26.84 -17.78
CA SER A 237 -25.43 -28.29 -17.72
C SER A 237 -26.67 -28.69 -18.55
N SER A 238 -27.69 -27.82 -18.57
CA SER A 238 -28.91 -28.04 -19.39
C SER A 238 -28.61 -27.89 -20.87
N ASN A 239 -27.77 -26.97 -21.28
CA ASN A 239 -27.37 -26.77 -22.68
C ASN A 239 -26.51 -27.94 -23.19
N MET A 240 -25.57 -28.45 -22.39
CA MET A 240 -24.75 -29.62 -22.72
C MET A 240 -25.63 -30.87 -22.92
N ASN A 241 -26.59 -31.12 -22.02
CA ASN A 241 -27.53 -32.24 -22.17
C ASN A 241 -28.41 -32.14 -23.45
N ASN A 242 -28.81 -30.94 -23.85
CA ASN A 242 -29.58 -30.71 -25.05
C ASN A 242 -28.75 -30.90 -26.33
N GLU A 243 -27.47 -30.55 -26.34
CA GLU A 243 -26.56 -30.80 -27.45
C GLU A 243 -26.25 -32.29 -27.61
N ASP A 244 -26.07 -33.04 -26.52
CA ASP A 244 -25.87 -34.49 -26.56
C ASP A 244 -27.10 -35.23 -27.05
N ILE A 245 -28.33 -34.80 -26.72
CA ILE A 245 -29.57 -35.37 -27.23
C ILE A 245 -29.72 -35.07 -28.72
N GLN A 246 -29.36 -33.90 -29.22
CA GLN A 246 -29.41 -33.56 -30.63
C GLN A 246 -28.36 -34.29 -31.46
N ASN A 247 -27.19 -34.55 -30.91
CA ASN A 247 -26.15 -35.31 -31.61
C ASN A 247 -26.48 -36.81 -31.69
N ASN A 248 -27.05 -37.39 -30.65
CA ASN A 248 -27.48 -38.79 -30.62
C ASN A 248 -28.69 -39.06 -31.56
N SER A 249 -29.52 -38.05 -31.82
CA SER A 249 -30.66 -38.20 -32.76
C SER A 249 -30.28 -38.09 -34.24
N LYS A 250 -29.01 -37.74 -34.55
CA LYS A 250 -28.47 -37.64 -35.92
C LYS A 250 -27.71 -38.89 -36.38
N GLU A 251 -27.44 -39.86 -35.48
CA GLU A 251 -26.90 -41.16 -35.90
C GLU A 251 -28.00 -41.99 -36.54
N LYS A 252 -27.89 -42.18 -37.87
CA LYS A 252 -28.78 -43.04 -38.66
C LYS A 252 -28.58 -44.51 -38.28
N PRO A 253 -29.66 -45.34 -38.30
CA PRO A 253 -29.53 -46.78 -38.10
C PRO A 253 -28.64 -47.38 -39.16
N VAL A 254 -27.70 -48.22 -38.80
CA VAL A 254 -26.86 -49.04 -39.65
C VAL A 254 -27.83 -50.12 -40.23
N GLU A 255 -28.09 -50.09 -41.50
CA GLU A 255 -28.74 -51.20 -42.23
C GLU A 255 -27.82 -52.44 -42.22
N ILE A 256 -28.29 -53.48 -41.58
CA ILE A 256 -27.66 -54.82 -41.64
C ILE A 256 -28.33 -55.51 -42.81
N SER A 257 -27.54 -55.75 -43.85
CA SER A 257 -27.85 -56.72 -44.93
C SER A 257 -27.04 -57.97 -44.75
#